data_bf7ae1d5b194c56a537475883242ba45
#
_entry.id   bf7ae1d5b194c56a537475883242ba45
#
_cell.length_a   1.000
_cell.length_b   1.000
_cell.length_c   1.000
_cell.angle_alpha   90.00
_cell.angle_beta   90.00
_cell.angle_gamma   90.00
#
_symmetry.space_group_name_H-M   'P 1'
#
loop_
_entity.id
_entity.type
_entity.pdbx_description
1 polymer ?
#
loop_
_entity_poly.entity_id
_entity_poly.type
_entity_poly.pdbx_seq_one_letter_code
_entity_poly.pdbx_strand_id
1 'polypeptide(L)'
;MVSKFVNHPFHIHVNPFEVLADPTEPGARHVWRDTLLVRGPDGARYAETKQELYDRVIRVRTRYRRYIGTYVLHCHILDHEDQGMMQEVEVAVHPPEGSSVSCDQPIDLGDFPGCEGSGCPSEE
;
A
#
# COMPACT_ATOMS: atom_id res chain seq x y z
N MET A 1 0.76 -2.11 -3.59
CA MET A 1 -0.43 -2.96 -3.27
C MET A 1 -0.79 -3.81 -4.47
N VAL A 2 -1.22 -5.03 -4.27
CA VAL A 2 -1.66 -5.96 -5.34
C VAL A 2 -2.66 -6.96 -4.77
N SER A 3 -3.63 -7.38 -5.57
CA SER A 3 -4.55 -8.47 -5.22
C SER A 3 -4.26 -9.73 -6.04
N LYS A 4 -4.36 -10.88 -5.38
CA LYS A 4 -4.16 -12.20 -6.00
C LYS A 4 -5.42 -12.78 -6.63
N PHE A 5 -6.59 -12.29 -6.27
CA PHE A 5 -7.85 -12.91 -6.68
C PHE A 5 -8.95 -11.90 -7.01
N VAL A 6 -9.56 -11.29 -5.99
CA VAL A 6 -10.70 -10.39 -6.18
C VAL A 6 -10.30 -8.92 -6.06
N ASN A 7 -11.19 -8.04 -6.44
CA ASN A 7 -11.00 -6.61 -6.26
C ASN A 7 -11.18 -6.24 -4.78
N HIS A 8 -10.33 -5.32 -4.30
CA HIS A 8 -10.42 -4.78 -2.95
C HIS A 8 -10.38 -3.25 -3.00
N PRO A 9 -11.45 -2.55 -2.62
CA PRO A 9 -11.37 -1.12 -2.36
C PRO A 9 -10.49 -0.89 -1.14
N PHE A 10 -9.27 -0.40 -1.34
CA PHE A 10 -8.35 -0.01 -0.28
C PHE A 10 -8.69 1.38 0.20
N HIS A 11 -8.82 1.56 1.51
CA HIS A 11 -9.00 2.85 2.15
C HIS A 11 -7.98 3.05 3.27
N ILE A 12 -7.51 4.29 3.42
CA ILE A 12 -6.63 4.70 4.52
C ILE A 12 -7.24 5.89 5.25
N HIS A 13 -7.25 5.83 6.57
CA HIS A 13 -7.71 6.92 7.42
C HIS A 13 -6.66 8.02 7.55
N VAL A 14 -7.08 9.20 7.94
CA VAL A 14 -6.28 10.37 8.34
C VAL A 14 -5.46 10.99 7.22
N ASN A 15 -4.61 10.21 6.55
CA ASN A 15 -3.67 10.74 5.55
C ASN A 15 -3.99 10.21 4.16
N PRO A 16 -4.24 11.08 3.18
CA PRO A 16 -4.34 10.65 1.80
C PRO A 16 -2.98 10.17 1.28
N PHE A 17 -3.03 9.42 0.21
CA PHE A 17 -1.86 9.00 -0.54
C PHE A 17 -1.86 9.57 -1.96
N GLU A 18 -0.67 9.75 -2.49
CA GLU A 18 -0.46 10.05 -3.90
C GLU A 18 -0.23 8.74 -4.66
N VAL A 19 -0.92 8.54 -5.77
CA VAL A 19 -0.69 7.40 -6.65
C VAL A 19 0.57 7.66 -7.48
N LEU A 20 1.60 6.86 -7.31
CA LEU A 20 2.84 6.96 -8.09
C LEU A 20 2.79 6.12 -9.36
N ALA A 21 2.19 4.95 -9.29
CA ALA A 21 1.94 4.08 -10.42
C ALA A 21 0.74 3.17 -10.15
N ASP A 22 -0.16 3.09 -11.11
CA ASP A 22 -1.25 2.13 -11.17
C ASP A 22 -1.33 1.57 -12.60
N PRO A 23 -0.88 0.32 -12.83
CA PRO A 23 -0.94 -0.29 -14.16
C PRO A 23 -2.37 -0.47 -14.68
N THR A 24 -3.36 -0.50 -13.79
CA THR A 24 -4.77 -0.68 -14.16
C THR A 24 -5.48 0.65 -14.45
N GLU A 25 -4.90 1.77 -14.02
CA GLU A 25 -5.40 3.13 -14.24
C GLU A 25 -4.23 4.09 -14.52
N PRO A 26 -3.61 4.05 -15.70
CA PRO A 26 -2.43 4.88 -15.99
C PRO A 26 -2.62 6.39 -15.81
N GLY A 27 -3.86 6.87 -15.97
CA GLY A 27 -4.22 8.28 -15.76
C GLY A 27 -4.27 8.72 -14.29
N ALA A 28 -4.19 7.79 -13.34
CA ALA A 28 -4.23 8.09 -11.91
C ALA A 28 -2.89 8.59 -11.34
N ARG A 29 -1.83 8.62 -12.14
CA ARG A 29 -0.50 9.04 -11.68
C ARG A 29 -0.52 10.48 -11.14
N HIS A 30 0.07 10.67 -9.95
CA HIS A 30 0.12 11.94 -9.20
C HIS A 30 -1.25 12.45 -8.70
N VAL A 31 -2.27 11.61 -8.70
CA VAL A 31 -3.56 11.94 -8.08
C VAL A 31 -3.52 11.58 -6.60
N TRP A 32 -4.01 12.51 -5.77
CA TRP A 32 -4.17 12.28 -4.32
C TRP A 32 -5.53 11.66 -4.05
N ARG A 33 -5.53 10.56 -3.29
CA ARG A 33 -6.73 9.80 -2.90
C ARG A 33 -6.59 9.28 -1.48
N ASP A 34 -7.68 8.93 -0.86
CA ASP A 34 -7.78 8.15 0.38
C ASP A 34 -8.31 6.73 0.12
N THR A 35 -8.86 6.53 -1.06
CA THR A 35 -9.45 5.25 -1.49
C THR A 35 -9.02 4.94 -2.92
N LEU A 36 -8.72 3.67 -3.18
CA LEU A 36 -8.49 3.19 -4.54
C LEU A 36 -8.87 1.71 -4.68
N LEU A 37 -9.25 1.30 -5.90
CA LEU A 37 -9.58 -0.08 -6.20
C LEU A 37 -8.32 -0.88 -6.55
N VAL A 38 -7.92 -1.79 -5.67
CA VAL A 38 -6.88 -2.79 -5.95
C VAL A 38 -7.52 -3.92 -6.73
N ARG A 39 -7.30 -3.95 -8.04
CA ARG A 39 -7.93 -4.92 -8.93
C ARG A 39 -7.24 -6.28 -8.84
N GLY A 40 -8.04 -7.33 -8.73
CA GLY A 40 -7.61 -8.70 -8.95
C GLY A 40 -7.44 -9.03 -10.44
N PRO A 41 -6.94 -10.23 -10.77
CA PRO A 41 -6.90 -10.73 -12.14
C PRO A 41 -8.30 -10.84 -12.73
N ASP A 42 -8.39 -10.66 -14.05
CA ASP A 42 -9.66 -10.81 -14.76
C ASP A 42 -10.17 -12.26 -14.74
N GLY A 43 -11.48 -12.44 -14.79
CA GLY A 43 -12.10 -13.77 -14.86
C GLY A 43 -12.26 -14.48 -13.52
N ALA A 44 -12.24 -13.77 -12.39
CA ALA A 44 -12.43 -14.33 -11.03
C ALA A 44 -11.54 -15.58 -10.79
N ARG A 45 -10.28 -15.50 -11.17
CA ARG A 45 -9.25 -16.52 -10.97
C ARG A 45 -8.11 -15.99 -10.08
N TYR A 46 -7.32 -16.89 -9.54
CA TYR A 46 -6.07 -16.51 -8.88
C TYR A 46 -5.00 -16.13 -9.90
N ALA A 47 -4.12 -15.18 -9.52
CA ALA A 47 -2.90 -14.94 -10.27
C ALA A 47 -2.05 -16.20 -10.30
N GLU A 48 -1.65 -16.63 -11.51
CA GLU A 48 -0.95 -17.90 -11.72
C GLU A 48 0.56 -17.76 -11.54
N THR A 49 1.09 -16.56 -11.78
CA THR A 49 2.53 -16.31 -11.71
C THR A 49 2.86 -15.09 -10.87
N LYS A 50 4.10 -15.07 -10.33
CA LYS A 50 4.63 -13.87 -9.67
C LYS A 50 4.69 -12.69 -10.64
N GLN A 51 5.05 -12.90 -11.89
CA GLN A 51 5.13 -11.85 -12.90
C GLN A 51 3.78 -11.16 -13.10
N GLU A 52 2.69 -11.92 -13.17
CA GLU A 52 1.34 -11.35 -13.26
C GLU A 52 1.00 -10.45 -12.06
N LEU A 53 1.47 -10.80 -10.87
CA LEU A 53 1.31 -9.95 -9.68
C LEU A 53 2.15 -8.67 -9.79
N TYR A 54 3.40 -8.78 -10.24
CA TYR A 54 4.27 -7.60 -10.42
C TYR A 54 3.72 -6.60 -11.42
N ASP A 55 3.19 -7.09 -12.53
CA ASP A 55 2.62 -6.25 -13.59
C ASP A 55 1.39 -5.45 -13.11
N ARG A 56 0.84 -5.82 -11.95
CA ARG A 56 -0.36 -5.21 -11.35
C ARG A 56 -0.08 -4.44 -10.06
N VAL A 57 1.18 -4.32 -9.66
CA VAL A 57 1.55 -3.62 -8.41
C VAL A 57 1.22 -2.13 -8.50
N ILE A 58 0.33 -1.68 -7.62
CA ILE A 58 0.03 -0.27 -7.42
C ILE A 58 1.01 0.29 -6.40
N ARG A 59 1.66 1.40 -6.75
CA ARG A 59 2.57 2.12 -5.86
C ARG A 59 1.94 3.42 -5.41
N VAL A 60 1.97 3.66 -4.10
CA VAL A 60 1.46 4.89 -3.50
C VAL A 60 2.50 5.47 -2.55
N ARG A 61 2.37 6.78 -2.30
CA ARG A 61 3.16 7.50 -1.31
C ARG A 61 2.22 8.28 -0.40
N THR A 62 2.41 8.19 0.91
CA THR A 62 1.68 8.98 1.89
C THR A 62 2.63 9.83 2.71
N ARG A 63 2.13 10.90 3.34
CA ARG A 63 2.90 11.80 4.20
C ARG A 63 2.24 11.91 5.56
N TYR A 64 3.02 11.69 6.61
CA TYR A 64 2.58 11.73 8.01
C TYR A 64 3.09 12.99 8.69
N ARG A 65 2.52 14.17 8.36
CA ARG A 65 3.09 15.44 8.82
C ARG A 65 2.37 16.13 9.98
N ARG A 66 1.10 15.82 10.21
CA ARG A 66 0.24 16.61 11.11
C ARG A 66 -0.41 15.83 12.24
N TYR A 67 -0.34 14.52 12.19
CA TYR A 67 -1.04 13.65 13.11
C TYR A 67 -0.09 12.61 13.66
N ILE A 68 -0.14 12.44 14.97
CA ILE A 68 0.49 11.35 15.71
C ILE A 68 -0.61 10.49 16.34
N GLY A 69 -0.32 9.21 16.54
CA GLY A 69 -1.26 8.25 17.10
C GLY A 69 -1.59 7.11 16.12
N THR A 70 -2.57 6.32 16.49
CA THR A 70 -2.95 5.12 15.74
C THR A 70 -4.15 5.42 14.84
N TYR A 71 -4.09 4.93 13.61
CA TYR A 71 -5.21 4.92 12.67
C TYR A 71 -5.19 3.62 11.88
N VAL A 72 -6.20 3.39 11.03
CA VAL A 72 -6.35 2.14 10.30
C VAL A 72 -6.27 2.36 8.80
N LEU A 73 -5.84 1.33 8.10
CA LEU A 73 -6.07 1.11 6.68
C LEU A 73 -6.81 -0.22 6.52
N HIS A 74 -7.73 -0.30 5.58
CA HIS A 74 -8.57 -1.48 5.43
C HIS A 74 -9.14 -1.65 4.02
N CYS A 75 -9.67 -2.83 3.74
CA CYS A 75 -10.54 -3.06 2.61
C CYS A 75 -11.93 -2.50 2.94
N HIS A 76 -12.54 -1.77 2.02
CA HIS A 76 -13.87 -1.16 2.24
C HIS A 76 -15.02 -2.08 1.77
N ILE A 77 -14.83 -3.38 1.79
CA ILE A 77 -15.88 -4.40 1.71
C ILE A 77 -16.10 -4.88 3.14
N LEU A 78 -17.28 -4.64 3.71
CA LEU A 78 -17.56 -4.90 5.13
C LEU A 78 -17.24 -6.33 5.54
N ASP A 79 -17.62 -7.30 4.72
CA ASP A 79 -17.34 -8.72 4.99
C ASP A 79 -15.83 -9.02 5.08
N HIS A 80 -15.02 -8.35 4.26
CA HIS A 80 -13.54 -8.49 4.32
C HIS A 80 -12.95 -7.74 5.52
N GLU A 81 -13.47 -6.57 5.82
CA GLU A 81 -13.08 -5.76 6.96
C GLU A 81 -13.34 -6.51 8.27
N ASP A 82 -14.55 -7.06 8.44
CA ASP A 82 -14.98 -7.84 9.60
C ASP A 82 -14.16 -9.13 9.78
N GLN A 83 -13.66 -9.70 8.69
CA GLN A 83 -12.78 -10.87 8.70
C GLN A 83 -11.29 -10.53 8.91
N GLY A 84 -10.98 -9.27 9.21
CA GLY A 84 -9.64 -8.83 9.58
C GLY A 84 -8.79 -8.27 8.43
N MET A 85 -9.38 -7.90 7.28
CA MET A 85 -8.65 -7.17 6.25
C MET A 85 -8.51 -5.69 6.64
N MET A 86 -7.90 -5.47 7.79
CA MET A 86 -7.63 -4.21 8.44
C MET A 86 -6.25 -4.24 9.08
N GLN A 87 -5.54 -3.14 9.02
CA GLN A 87 -4.24 -2.97 9.67
C GLN A 87 -4.20 -1.65 10.41
N GLU A 88 -3.66 -1.67 11.62
CA GLU A 88 -3.31 -0.47 12.38
C GLU A 88 -1.96 0.08 11.90
N VAL A 89 -1.89 1.40 11.85
CA VAL A 89 -0.67 2.16 11.56
C VAL A 89 -0.46 3.15 12.69
N GLU A 90 0.69 3.09 13.35
CA GLU A 90 1.10 4.05 14.36
C GLU A 90 2.04 5.08 13.76
N VAL A 91 1.73 6.36 13.97
CA VAL A 91 2.60 7.48 13.63
C VAL A 91 3.16 8.05 14.93
N ALA A 92 4.45 7.87 15.15
CA ALA A 92 5.17 8.36 16.31
C ALA A 92 6.15 9.49 15.94
N VAL A 93 6.44 10.37 16.91
CA VAL A 93 7.41 11.45 16.72
C VAL A 93 8.85 10.91 16.64
N HIS A 94 9.09 9.78 17.31
CA HIS A 94 10.37 9.07 17.27
C HIS A 94 10.10 7.58 17.08
N PRO A 95 10.90 6.89 16.26
CA PRO A 95 10.80 5.44 16.21
C PRO A 95 11.09 4.86 17.61
N PRO A 96 10.43 3.77 18.01
CA PRO A 96 10.75 3.07 19.26
C PRO A 96 12.25 2.75 19.32
N GLU A 97 12.88 2.92 20.50
CA GLU A 97 14.29 2.57 20.69
C GLU A 97 14.52 1.10 20.26
N GLY A 98 15.46 0.88 19.34
CA GLY A 98 15.78 -0.42 18.79
C GLY A 98 15.04 -0.79 17.51
N SER A 99 14.09 0.02 17.02
CA SER A 99 13.50 -0.16 15.71
C SER A 99 14.35 0.57 14.66
N SER A 100 15.24 -0.15 13.99
CA SER A 100 15.81 0.34 12.74
C SER A 100 14.77 0.12 11.62
N VAL A 101 13.82 1.04 11.49
CA VAL A 101 13.01 1.08 10.27
C VAL A 101 13.88 1.74 9.21
N SER A 102 14.70 0.94 8.55
CA SER A 102 15.35 1.36 7.33
C SER A 102 14.30 1.44 6.22
N CYS A 103 14.24 2.57 5.51
CA CYS A 103 13.46 2.67 4.28
C CYS A 103 13.93 1.66 3.21
N ASP A 104 15.07 1.03 3.45
CA ASP A 104 15.73 0.06 2.58
C ASP A 104 15.36 -1.40 2.90
N GLN A 105 14.57 -1.65 3.95
CA GLN A 105 14.10 -2.99 4.22
C GLN A 105 12.92 -3.30 3.28
N PRO A 106 13.06 -4.30 2.41
CA PRO A 106 11.93 -4.78 1.62
C PRO A 106 10.84 -5.26 2.57
N ILE A 107 9.61 -4.81 2.33
CA ILE A 107 8.45 -5.46 2.94
C ILE A 107 8.56 -6.92 2.51
N ASP A 108 8.73 -7.83 3.47
CA ASP A 108 8.78 -9.27 3.21
C ASP A 108 7.38 -9.73 2.75
N LEU A 109 7.15 -9.62 1.47
CA LEU A 109 5.98 -10.20 0.81
C LEU A 109 6.31 -11.61 0.29
N GLY A 110 7.32 -12.26 0.89
CA GLY A 110 7.82 -13.56 0.45
C GLY A 110 8.27 -13.50 -1.01
N ASP A 111 9.53 -13.23 -1.26
CA ASP A 111 10.16 -13.17 -2.58
C ASP A 111 9.69 -12.05 -3.54
N PHE A 112 9.03 -10.99 -3.08
CA PHE A 112 8.91 -9.78 -3.89
C PHE A 112 10.26 -9.07 -3.90
N PRO A 113 10.83 -8.70 -5.06
CA PRO A 113 12.02 -7.87 -5.10
C PRO A 113 11.71 -6.55 -4.38
N GLY A 114 12.53 -6.22 -3.41
CA GLY A 114 12.46 -4.96 -2.72
C GLY A 114 12.50 -3.78 -3.69
N CYS A 115 12.02 -2.64 -3.26
CA CYS A 115 12.31 -1.39 -3.95
C CYS A 115 13.82 -1.20 -3.93
N GLU A 116 14.51 -1.65 -4.97
CA GLU A 116 15.90 -1.28 -5.17
C GLU A 116 15.96 0.21 -5.48
N GLY A 117 16.52 0.91 -4.54
CA GLY A 117 17.30 2.10 -4.73
C GLY A 117 16.63 3.38 -5.23
N SER A 118 16.99 4.46 -4.60
CA SER A 118 16.84 5.87 -4.99
C SER A 118 15.42 6.45 -4.87
N GLY A 119 14.88 6.50 -3.67
CA GLY A 119 13.60 7.15 -3.44
C GLY A 119 13.29 7.53 -1.99
N CYS A 120 14.23 7.41 -1.06
CA CYS A 120 14.09 8.11 0.21
C CYS A 120 14.26 9.60 -0.08
N PRO A 121 13.26 10.47 0.19
CA PRO A 121 13.46 11.90 0.09
C PRO A 121 14.54 12.26 1.09
N SER A 122 15.68 12.80 0.62
CA SER A 122 16.62 13.54 1.42
C SER A 122 15.85 14.60 2.20
N GLU A 123 16.08 14.66 3.49
CA GLU A 123 15.57 15.71 4.38
C GLU A 123 15.92 17.09 3.79
N GLU A 124 14.92 17.86 3.44
CA GLU A 124 14.93 19.32 3.44
C GLU A 124 13.64 19.81 4.11
#